data_2576d1576c542610b5bfa3c9501bce86
#
_entry.id   2576d1576c542610b5bfa3c9501bce86
#
_cell.length_a   1.000
_cell.length_b   1.000
_cell.length_c   1.000
_cell.angle_alpha   90.00
_cell.angle_beta   90.00
_cell.angle_gamma   90.00
#
_symmetry.space_group_name_H-M   'P 1'
#
loop_
_entity.id
_entity.type
_entity.pdbx_description
1 polymer ?
#
loop_
_entity_poly.entity_id
_entity_poly.type
_entity_poly.pdbx_seq_one_letter_code
_entity_poly.pdbx_strand_id
1 'polypeptide(L)'
;MRTPIALVLLAVAACQSAPKAETESMGSAPPAAPAEFSAADEAAIREADQAWAKATSAGDAAAITAFYAGDAVLMPPGSPAIKGSEEIGKFFTSLTSAVSGPFELKTTAVQGNGDLALSTGEYTATLTPKQKGAKPLPVEHGKYLGVMKKQPDGSWKLIYDIWNANGEAKH
;
A
#
# COMPACT_ATOMS: atom_id res chain seq x y z
N MET A 1 -51.02 52.05 -71.09
CA MET A 1 -50.71 51.24 -72.28
C MET A 1 -49.53 50.32 -71.94
N ARG A 2 -49.65 49.09 -72.26
CA ARG A 2 -48.67 47.97 -72.25
C ARG A 2 -48.33 47.32 -70.90
N THR A 3 -49.11 46.28 -70.61
CA THR A 3 -48.65 45.03 -69.96
C THR A 3 -47.48 44.42 -70.73
N PRO A 4 -46.56 43.74 -70.14
CA PRO A 4 -46.62 42.27 -70.20
C PRO A 4 -46.11 41.44 -69.01
N ILE A 5 -46.69 40.31 -68.98
CA ILE A 5 -46.20 38.93 -68.84
C ILE A 5 -45.47 38.58 -67.52
N ALA A 6 -46.23 37.82 -66.77
CA ALA A 6 -45.73 37.01 -65.64
C ALA A 6 -44.82 35.88 -66.14
N LEU A 7 -43.71 35.72 -65.53
CA LEU A 7 -42.88 34.51 -65.63
C LEU A 7 -42.93 33.80 -64.33
N VAL A 8 -43.62 32.65 -64.29
CA VAL A 8 -43.67 31.73 -63.17
C VAL A 8 -42.39 30.91 -63.16
N LEU A 9 -41.53 31.11 -62.21
CA LEU A 9 -40.38 30.23 -61.91
C LEU A 9 -40.75 29.26 -60.85
N LEU A 10 -40.86 27.99 -61.25
CA LEU A 10 -41.01 26.85 -60.35
C LEU A 10 -39.68 26.64 -59.56
N ALA A 11 -39.66 26.93 -58.30
CA ALA A 11 -38.52 26.56 -57.42
C ALA A 11 -38.71 25.13 -56.92
N VAL A 12 -37.90 24.23 -57.40
CA VAL A 12 -37.80 22.87 -56.95
C VAL A 12 -37.00 22.94 -55.62
N ALA A 13 -37.66 22.72 -54.50
CA ALA A 13 -37.02 22.57 -53.19
C ALA A 13 -36.32 21.19 -53.12
N ALA A 14 -35.03 21.18 -53.29
CA ALA A 14 -34.22 20.01 -52.98
C ALA A 14 -34.05 19.92 -51.46
N CYS A 15 -34.70 18.95 -50.85
CA CYS A 15 -34.42 18.55 -49.50
C CYS A 15 -33.00 17.95 -49.40
N GLN A 16 -32.05 18.75 -48.96
CA GLN A 16 -30.75 18.25 -48.56
C GLN A 16 -30.89 17.70 -47.12
N SER A 17 -30.85 16.38 -47.02
CA SER A 17 -30.72 15.68 -45.75
C SER A 17 -29.36 16.01 -45.14
N ALA A 18 -29.34 16.72 -44.01
CA ALA A 18 -28.15 16.94 -43.24
C ALA A 18 -27.56 15.60 -42.79
N PRO A 19 -26.25 15.40 -42.84
CA PRO A 19 -25.65 14.21 -42.28
C PRO A 19 -25.86 14.20 -40.76
N LYS A 20 -26.51 13.14 -40.29
CA LYS A 20 -26.66 12.85 -38.86
C LYS A 20 -25.24 12.60 -38.29
N ALA A 21 -24.76 13.53 -37.47
CA ALA A 21 -23.54 13.33 -36.74
C ALA A 21 -23.77 12.12 -35.81
N GLU A 22 -23.17 11.00 -36.16
CA GLU A 22 -23.01 9.88 -35.23
C GLU A 22 -22.07 10.35 -34.11
N THR A 23 -22.68 10.65 -32.99
CA THR A 23 -21.92 10.81 -31.72
C THR A 23 -21.38 9.43 -31.38
N GLU A 24 -20.13 9.18 -31.77
CA GLU A 24 -19.40 8.03 -31.24
C GLU A 24 -19.39 8.17 -29.71
N SER A 25 -20.25 7.42 -29.08
CA SER A 25 -20.18 7.14 -27.63
C SER A 25 -18.83 6.47 -27.41
N MET A 26 -17.84 7.26 -26.95
CA MET A 26 -16.63 6.71 -26.38
C MET A 26 -17.07 5.93 -25.13
N GLY A 27 -17.45 4.67 -25.36
CA GLY A 27 -17.69 3.72 -24.29
C GLY A 27 -16.43 3.64 -23.44
N SER A 28 -16.51 4.21 -22.24
CA SER A 28 -15.51 3.96 -21.19
C SER A 28 -15.38 2.45 -21.08
N ALA A 29 -14.19 1.92 -21.37
CA ALA A 29 -13.91 0.50 -21.15
C ALA A 29 -14.27 0.16 -19.69
N PRO A 30 -14.93 -0.96 -19.41
CA PRO A 30 -15.18 -1.38 -18.03
C PRO A 30 -13.86 -1.34 -17.26
N PRO A 31 -13.84 -0.90 -16.00
CA PRO A 31 -12.65 -0.98 -15.19
C PRO A 31 -12.12 -2.41 -15.24
N ALA A 32 -10.84 -2.57 -15.54
CA ALA A 32 -10.19 -3.87 -15.57
C ALA A 32 -10.48 -4.56 -14.24
N ALA A 33 -10.90 -5.83 -14.29
CA ALA A 33 -11.08 -6.63 -13.08
C ALA A 33 -9.77 -6.57 -12.26
N PRO A 34 -9.86 -6.44 -10.93
CA PRO A 34 -8.68 -6.46 -10.08
C PRO A 34 -7.84 -7.69 -10.43
N ALA A 35 -6.54 -7.49 -10.62
CA ALA A 35 -5.64 -8.62 -10.86
C ALA A 35 -5.75 -9.59 -9.67
N GLU A 36 -5.88 -10.88 -9.95
CA GLU A 36 -5.95 -11.89 -8.90
C GLU A 36 -4.64 -11.91 -8.08
N PHE A 37 -4.75 -12.10 -6.77
CA PHE A 37 -3.61 -12.33 -5.90
C PHE A 37 -2.94 -13.65 -6.26
N SER A 38 -1.66 -13.63 -6.58
CA SER A 38 -0.91 -14.76 -7.14
C SER A 38 0.08 -15.36 -6.14
N ALA A 39 0.57 -16.56 -6.43
CA ALA A 39 1.69 -17.15 -5.68
C ALA A 39 2.97 -16.29 -5.75
N ALA A 40 3.17 -15.53 -6.83
CA ALA A 40 4.28 -14.59 -6.94
C ALA A 40 4.11 -13.40 -5.97
N ASP A 41 2.89 -12.94 -5.76
CA ASP A 41 2.59 -11.88 -4.78
C ASP A 41 2.83 -12.39 -3.35
N GLU A 42 2.41 -13.61 -3.04
CA GLU A 42 2.70 -14.22 -1.73
C GLU A 42 4.22 -14.32 -1.49
N ALA A 43 4.98 -14.78 -2.48
CA ALA A 43 6.44 -14.87 -2.38
C ALA A 43 7.08 -13.50 -2.16
N ALA A 44 6.64 -12.47 -2.91
CA ALA A 44 7.15 -11.11 -2.77
C ALA A 44 6.87 -10.53 -1.38
N ILE A 45 5.70 -10.80 -0.80
CA ILE A 45 5.35 -10.36 0.56
C ILE A 45 6.24 -11.06 1.60
N ARG A 46 6.45 -12.37 1.49
CA ARG A 46 7.33 -13.11 2.40
C ARG A 46 8.77 -12.60 2.33
N GLU A 47 9.24 -12.26 1.12
CA GLU A 47 10.57 -11.66 0.92
C GLU A 47 10.65 -10.26 1.54
N ALA A 48 9.60 -9.44 1.39
CA ALA A 48 9.51 -8.12 2.01
C ALA A 48 9.56 -8.21 3.54
N ASP A 49 8.83 -9.15 4.17
CA ASP A 49 8.87 -9.39 5.61
C ASP A 49 10.30 -9.73 6.10
N GLN A 50 11.01 -10.61 5.37
CA GLN A 50 12.39 -10.97 5.71
C GLN A 50 13.36 -9.79 5.53
N ALA A 51 13.18 -9.00 4.47
CA ALA A 51 14.00 -7.83 4.21
C ALA A 51 13.76 -6.74 5.28
N TRP A 52 12.51 -6.57 5.73
CA TRP A 52 12.16 -5.67 6.84
C TRP A 52 12.85 -6.11 8.15
N ALA A 53 12.79 -7.40 8.49
CA ALA A 53 13.45 -7.95 9.67
C ALA A 53 14.98 -7.75 9.63
N LYS A 54 15.59 -7.94 8.45
CA LYS A 54 17.02 -7.68 8.24
C LYS A 54 17.36 -6.21 8.44
N ALA A 55 16.58 -5.29 7.89
CA ALA A 55 16.77 -3.85 8.08
C ALA A 55 16.64 -3.46 9.56
N THR A 56 15.69 -4.06 10.27
CA THR A 56 15.49 -3.87 11.72
C THR A 56 16.70 -4.35 12.52
N SER A 57 17.21 -5.54 12.23
CA SER A 57 18.42 -6.07 12.88
C SER A 57 19.66 -5.20 12.59
N ALA A 58 19.74 -4.61 11.41
CA ALA A 58 20.80 -3.67 11.01
C ALA A 58 20.66 -2.29 11.68
N GLY A 59 19.49 -1.97 12.24
CA GLY A 59 19.17 -0.64 12.76
C GLY A 59 19.06 0.43 11.69
N ASP A 60 18.70 0.04 10.45
CA ASP A 60 18.56 0.95 9.32
C ASP A 60 17.11 1.49 9.26
N ALA A 61 16.88 2.59 9.96
CA ALA A 61 15.56 3.22 10.03
C ALA A 61 15.03 3.66 8.65
N ALA A 62 15.91 4.07 7.73
CA ALA A 62 15.48 4.48 6.39
C ALA A 62 15.02 3.28 5.57
N ALA A 63 15.77 2.17 5.60
CA ALA A 63 15.39 0.92 4.96
C ALA A 63 14.09 0.35 5.54
N ILE A 64 13.90 0.38 6.87
CA ILE A 64 12.65 -0.02 7.51
C ILE A 64 11.48 0.83 7.01
N THR A 65 11.64 2.16 7.01
CA THR A 65 10.59 3.11 6.60
C THR A 65 10.18 2.91 5.14
N ALA A 66 11.10 2.49 4.29
CA ALA A 66 10.84 2.26 2.86
C ALA A 66 9.80 1.16 2.58
N PHE A 67 9.50 0.30 3.55
CA PHE A 67 8.44 -0.71 3.42
C PHE A 67 7.03 -0.16 3.66
N TYR A 68 6.88 1.06 4.18
CA TYR A 68 5.59 1.67 4.48
C TYR A 68 5.11 2.56 3.33
N ALA A 69 3.81 2.51 3.05
CA ALA A 69 3.15 3.46 2.16
C ALA A 69 3.13 4.87 2.78
N GLY A 70 2.98 5.90 1.95
CA GLY A 70 2.99 7.29 2.41
C GLY A 70 1.93 7.61 3.47
N ASP A 71 0.79 6.92 3.42
CA ASP A 71 -0.38 7.06 4.31
C ASP A 71 -0.52 5.92 5.34
N ALA A 72 0.51 5.11 5.51
CA ALA A 72 0.51 3.97 6.42
C ALA A 72 0.20 4.34 7.88
N VAL A 73 -0.33 3.38 8.60
CA VAL A 73 -0.61 3.48 10.03
C VAL A 73 0.16 2.41 10.79
N LEU A 74 1.03 2.83 11.67
CA LEU A 74 1.78 1.98 12.59
C LEU A 74 1.11 2.01 13.96
N MET A 75 0.88 0.86 14.55
CA MET A 75 0.19 0.71 15.86
C MET A 75 1.10 0.00 16.87
N PRO A 76 2.09 0.72 17.45
CA PRO A 76 3.00 0.15 18.42
C PRO A 76 2.28 -0.14 19.74
N PRO A 77 2.67 -1.20 20.47
CA PRO A 77 2.07 -1.55 21.75
C PRO A 77 2.25 -0.43 22.77
N GLY A 78 1.19 -0.15 23.53
CA GLY A 78 1.21 0.84 24.61
C GLY A 78 1.35 2.30 24.17
N SER A 79 1.22 2.59 22.87
CA SER A 79 1.36 3.94 22.30
C SER A 79 0.21 4.27 21.35
N PRO A 80 -0.11 5.55 21.15
CA PRO A 80 -1.04 5.96 20.10
C PRO A 80 -0.57 5.52 18.72
N ALA A 81 -1.52 5.35 17.78
CA ALA A 81 -1.22 5.05 16.40
C ALA A 81 -0.44 6.20 15.73
N ILE A 82 0.57 5.86 14.95
CA ILE A 82 1.44 6.77 14.20
C ILE A 82 0.99 6.72 12.74
N LYS A 83 0.77 7.89 12.13
CA LYS A 83 0.23 7.99 10.77
C LYS A 83 1.22 8.66 9.82
N GLY A 84 1.37 8.07 8.65
CA GLY A 84 2.22 8.55 7.58
C GLY A 84 3.67 8.10 7.70
N SER A 85 4.30 7.83 6.56
CA SER A 85 5.66 7.28 6.49
C SER A 85 6.71 8.21 7.13
N GLU A 86 6.49 9.53 7.13
CA GLU A 86 7.40 10.49 7.77
C GLU A 86 7.45 10.30 9.30
N GLU A 87 6.29 10.23 9.96
CA GLU A 87 6.23 10.03 11.41
C GLU A 87 6.67 8.62 11.81
N ILE A 88 6.36 7.61 10.97
CA ILE A 88 6.87 6.24 11.12
C ILE A 88 8.40 6.22 11.02
N GLY A 89 8.99 6.99 10.10
CA GLY A 89 10.44 7.14 9.98
C GLY A 89 11.09 7.76 11.22
N LYS A 90 10.46 8.78 11.81
CA LYS A 90 10.90 9.37 13.09
C LYS A 90 10.85 8.36 14.24
N PHE A 91 9.79 7.56 14.29
CA PHE A 91 9.67 6.48 15.27
C PHE A 91 10.82 5.47 15.15
N PHE A 92 11.08 4.92 13.95
CA PHE A 92 12.15 3.96 13.76
C PHE A 92 13.54 4.58 13.95
N THR A 93 13.75 5.83 13.57
CA THR A 93 14.99 6.55 13.88
C THR A 93 15.24 6.63 15.38
N SER A 94 14.20 6.95 16.17
CA SER A 94 14.29 6.98 17.63
C SER A 94 14.57 5.58 18.20
N LEU A 95 13.81 4.57 17.75
CA LEU A 95 13.98 3.19 18.21
C LEU A 95 15.38 2.66 17.93
N THR A 96 15.85 2.78 16.67
CA THR A 96 17.18 2.28 16.29
C THR A 96 18.32 3.08 16.89
N SER A 97 18.09 4.31 17.33
CA SER A 97 19.06 5.08 18.12
C SER A 97 19.13 4.60 19.58
N ALA A 98 18.04 4.09 20.12
CA ALA A 98 17.95 3.66 21.51
C ALA A 98 18.43 2.22 21.75
N VAL A 99 18.13 1.32 20.80
CA VAL A 99 18.43 -0.13 20.94
C VAL A 99 19.07 -0.69 19.67
N SER A 100 19.73 -1.84 19.80
CA SER A 100 20.27 -2.63 18.69
C SER A 100 20.24 -4.11 19.05
N GLY A 101 20.23 -4.97 18.05
CA GLY A 101 20.33 -6.41 18.22
C GLY A 101 19.49 -7.20 17.22
N PRO A 102 19.59 -8.53 17.26
CA PRO A 102 18.86 -9.41 16.37
C PRO A 102 17.34 -9.22 16.46
N PHE A 103 16.70 -9.17 15.30
CA PHE A 103 15.26 -9.21 15.16
C PHE A 103 14.90 -10.21 14.07
N GLU A 104 14.05 -11.16 14.40
CA GLU A 104 13.66 -12.25 13.51
C GLU A 104 12.16 -12.23 13.31
N LEU A 105 11.70 -12.43 12.07
CA LEU A 105 10.31 -12.67 11.72
C LEU A 105 10.14 -14.08 11.16
N LYS A 106 9.04 -14.71 11.58
CA LYS A 106 8.56 -15.96 11.03
C LYS A 106 7.15 -15.75 10.50
N THR A 107 7.03 -15.42 9.21
CA THR A 107 5.73 -15.26 8.55
C THR A 107 5.01 -16.60 8.46
N THR A 108 3.90 -16.75 9.19
CA THR A 108 3.13 -17.99 9.30
C THR A 108 2.04 -18.08 8.24
N ALA A 109 1.44 -16.96 7.85
CA ALA A 109 0.43 -16.92 6.79
C ALA A 109 0.53 -15.63 5.98
N VAL A 110 0.26 -15.75 4.69
CA VAL A 110 -0.01 -14.63 3.78
C VAL A 110 -1.31 -14.94 3.06
N GLN A 111 -2.22 -13.98 3.03
CA GLN A 111 -3.51 -14.10 2.34
C GLN A 111 -3.77 -12.80 1.58
N GLY A 112 -4.30 -12.87 0.37
CA GLY A 112 -4.55 -11.68 -0.42
C GLY A 112 -5.74 -11.79 -1.35
N ASN A 113 -6.21 -10.63 -1.79
CA ASN A 113 -7.25 -10.50 -2.81
C ASN A 113 -6.98 -9.21 -3.60
N GLY A 114 -6.75 -9.34 -4.90
CA GLY A 114 -6.42 -8.20 -5.76
C GLY A 114 -5.12 -7.52 -5.31
N ASP A 115 -5.22 -6.23 -5.00
CA ASP A 115 -4.11 -5.37 -4.58
C ASP A 115 -3.94 -5.27 -3.05
N LEU A 116 -4.71 -6.03 -2.28
CA LEU A 116 -4.63 -6.07 -0.83
C LEU A 116 -4.22 -7.46 -0.35
N ALA A 117 -3.33 -7.47 0.64
CA ALA A 117 -2.92 -8.69 1.32
C ALA A 117 -2.68 -8.43 2.80
N LEU A 118 -2.70 -9.51 3.57
CA LEU A 118 -2.25 -9.51 4.94
C LEU A 118 -1.13 -10.55 5.11
N SER A 119 -0.14 -10.22 5.94
CA SER A 119 0.82 -11.16 6.47
C SER A 119 0.71 -11.23 7.99
N THR A 120 0.82 -12.42 8.53
CA THR A 120 0.83 -12.65 9.98
C THR A 120 1.96 -13.57 10.36
N GLY A 121 2.44 -13.42 11.56
CA GLY A 121 3.50 -14.27 12.04
C GLY A 121 3.93 -13.97 13.46
N GLU A 122 5.05 -14.56 13.80
CA GLU A 122 5.72 -14.42 15.08
C GLU A 122 7.01 -13.61 14.89
N TYR A 123 7.44 -12.95 15.95
CA TYR A 123 8.76 -12.34 15.99
C TYR A 123 9.52 -12.69 17.25
N THR A 124 10.84 -12.61 17.15
CA THR A 124 11.75 -12.68 18.29
C THR A 124 12.68 -11.48 18.24
N ALA A 125 12.75 -10.72 19.33
CA ALA A 125 13.64 -9.57 19.47
C ALA A 125 14.63 -9.80 20.62
N THR A 126 15.93 -9.69 20.33
CA THR A 126 17.02 -9.74 21.30
C THR A 126 17.74 -8.41 21.28
N LEU A 127 17.21 -7.43 21.99
CA LEU A 127 17.66 -6.05 21.93
C LEU A 127 18.53 -5.66 23.12
N THR A 128 19.50 -4.81 22.83
CA THR A 128 20.39 -4.21 23.84
C THR A 128 20.30 -2.69 23.74
N PRO A 129 20.03 -1.97 24.84
CA PRO A 129 20.09 -0.52 24.86
C PRO A 129 21.49 -0.03 24.49
N LYS A 130 21.58 1.00 23.65
CA LYS A 130 22.88 1.57 23.20
C LYS A 130 23.59 2.42 24.26
N GLN A 131 23.01 2.56 25.45
CA GLN A 131 23.66 3.24 26.59
C GLN A 131 24.87 2.46 27.06
N LYS A 132 25.94 3.19 27.41
CA LYS A 132 27.18 2.58 27.91
C LYS A 132 26.92 1.76 29.17
N GLY A 133 27.31 0.47 29.14
CA GLY A 133 27.14 -0.44 30.25
C GLY A 133 25.75 -1.05 30.40
N ALA A 134 24.83 -0.79 29.51
CA ALA A 134 23.52 -1.42 29.50
C ALA A 134 23.62 -2.93 29.25
N LYS A 135 22.78 -3.69 29.96
CA LYS A 135 22.63 -5.13 29.72
C LYS A 135 21.57 -5.38 28.61
N PRO A 136 21.66 -6.51 27.90
CA PRO A 136 20.59 -6.94 27.02
C PRO A 136 19.25 -6.95 27.75
N LEU A 137 18.20 -6.56 27.03
CA LEU A 137 16.82 -6.72 27.49
C LEU A 137 16.46 -8.22 27.50
N PRO A 138 15.45 -8.64 28.27
CA PRO A 138 14.88 -9.97 28.11
C PRO A 138 14.49 -10.21 26.65
N VAL A 139 14.69 -11.44 26.17
CA VAL A 139 14.23 -11.82 24.83
C VAL A 139 12.72 -11.67 24.76
N GLU A 140 12.25 -10.92 23.78
CA GLU A 140 10.84 -10.71 23.54
C GLU A 140 10.37 -11.61 22.42
N HIS A 141 9.28 -12.34 22.65
CA HIS A 141 8.54 -13.09 21.66
C HIS A 141 7.19 -12.42 21.47
N GLY A 142 6.76 -12.30 20.25
CA GLY A 142 5.48 -11.66 19.95
C GLY A 142 4.88 -12.15 18.65
N LYS A 143 3.82 -11.48 18.25
CA LYS A 143 3.08 -11.73 17.03
C LYS A 143 2.76 -10.41 16.34
N TYR A 144 2.59 -10.47 15.04
CA TYR A 144 2.29 -9.31 14.22
C TYR A 144 1.21 -9.59 13.18
N LEU A 145 0.60 -8.53 12.71
CA LEU A 145 -0.25 -8.50 11.53
C LEU A 145 0.09 -7.24 10.73
N GLY A 146 0.54 -7.45 9.49
CA GLY A 146 0.73 -6.42 8.50
C GLY A 146 -0.35 -6.49 7.43
N VAL A 147 -0.99 -5.36 7.09
CA VAL A 147 -1.82 -5.24 5.90
C VAL A 147 -1.01 -4.51 4.84
N MET A 148 -0.92 -5.11 3.67
CA MET A 148 -0.11 -4.61 2.57
C MET A 148 -0.98 -4.25 1.37
N LYS A 149 -0.55 -3.25 0.62
CA LYS A 149 -1.16 -2.83 -0.63
C LYS A 149 -0.15 -2.85 -1.76
N LYS A 150 -0.54 -3.43 -2.89
CA LYS A 150 0.27 -3.41 -4.10
C LYS A 150 0.28 -2.01 -4.69
N GLN A 151 1.46 -1.50 -4.95
CA GLN A 151 1.67 -0.18 -5.52
C GLN A 151 1.61 -0.24 -7.05
N PRO A 152 1.45 0.91 -7.75
CA PRO A 152 1.45 0.93 -9.21
C PRO A 152 2.73 0.39 -9.87
N ASP A 153 3.86 0.43 -9.18
CA ASP A 153 5.14 -0.14 -9.62
C ASP A 153 5.25 -1.66 -9.36
N GLY A 154 4.20 -2.29 -8.82
CA GLY A 154 4.15 -3.71 -8.48
C GLY A 154 4.73 -4.07 -7.11
N SER A 155 5.36 -3.15 -6.40
CA SER A 155 5.87 -3.39 -5.05
C SER A 155 4.73 -3.50 -4.03
N TRP A 156 4.95 -4.27 -2.95
CA TRP A 156 4.03 -4.34 -1.82
C TRP A 156 4.51 -3.43 -0.70
N LYS A 157 3.60 -2.58 -0.16
CA LYS A 157 3.87 -1.67 0.95
C LYS A 157 2.90 -1.89 2.09
N LEU A 158 3.39 -1.82 3.32
CA LEU A 158 2.57 -1.82 4.53
C LEU A 158 1.68 -0.57 4.55
N ILE A 159 0.38 -0.77 4.74
CA ILE A 159 -0.61 0.29 5.00
C ILE A 159 -1.12 0.26 6.44
N TYR A 160 -1.10 -0.92 7.09
CA TYR A 160 -1.28 -1.07 8.53
C TYR A 160 -0.28 -2.06 9.07
N ASP A 161 0.27 -1.76 10.23
CA ASP A 161 1.19 -2.63 10.94
C ASP A 161 0.92 -2.58 12.45
N ILE A 162 0.70 -3.74 13.05
CA ILE A 162 0.46 -3.90 14.47
C ILE A 162 1.19 -5.12 15.00
N TRP A 163 1.75 -4.99 16.18
CA TRP A 163 2.35 -6.12 16.89
C TRP A 163 2.11 -6.03 18.38
N ASN A 164 2.31 -7.13 19.07
CA ASN A 164 2.34 -7.16 20.54
C ASN A 164 3.14 -8.36 21.04
N ALA A 165 3.77 -8.17 22.18
CA ALA A 165 4.48 -9.25 22.86
C ALA A 165 3.52 -10.34 23.36
N ASN A 166 4.05 -11.57 23.50
CA ASN A 166 3.37 -12.73 24.08
C ASN A 166 3.55 -12.77 25.63
N GLY A 167 3.73 -11.62 26.27
CA GLY A 167 3.86 -11.57 27.72
C GLY A 167 2.57 -11.97 28.45
N GLU A 168 2.71 -12.46 29.69
CA GLU A 168 1.56 -12.68 30.55
C GLU A 168 0.82 -11.35 30.76
N ALA A 169 -0.49 -11.35 30.53
CA ALA A 169 -1.33 -10.25 30.95
C ALA A 169 -1.25 -10.18 32.50
N LYS A 170 -0.59 -9.18 33.00
CA LYS A 170 -0.64 -8.91 34.46
C LYS A 170 -2.05 -8.40 34.74
N HIS A 171 -2.85 -9.28 35.33
CA HIS A 171 -4.17 -8.97 35.88
C HIS A 171 -4.06 -8.18 37.16
#